data_f9022adb19651c0a2c8d3c7adcb77aed
#
_entry.id   f9022adb19651c0a2c8d3c7adcb77aed
#
_cell.length_a   1.000
_cell.length_b   1.000
_cell.length_c   1.000
_cell.angle_alpha   90.00
_cell.angle_beta   90.00
_cell.angle_gamma   90.00
#
_symmetry.space_group_name_H-M   'P 1'
#
loop_
_entity.id
_entity.type
_entity.pdbx_description
1 polymer ?
#
loop_
_entity_poly.entity_id
_entity_poly.type
_entity_poly.pdbx_seq_one_letter_code
_entity_poly.pdbx_strand_id
1 'polypeptide(L)'
;MKIVLVFPPFFLESMYNLPPLGLINLATVLEGSGHDIRLLDFVLGIRQQSLKMGKHIYDDCAARVVEQNPDVVGFSVQCTTYPAALNIAKRIRKRLGDVKIVFGGHNAGFVDRITLARFEFVDCIVRGEGEKTFAELIEAYASGKGEMGVKGVTFRSDGDIIRNPDRPLIGDLDSLPLPNYSCAPSFDEYRRACNLPRSIVILEIGRGCPHRCIYCSESIMWRRKTRTFSVDRVVKEMIHLRDAYGAECFLLAYDQFTANRAYVERFCQRLIDEGLNKLSWYCISRLDTVDSNLLSLMREAGCESMCYGIDSGSKRTLSFIHKKIDKGILYQRVAETAEKGIIPTLSFVIGFPEEERTDIDETLTLALQCGIIGNNNPLVQMPTVLPGTELHKKYLATLVREVDTYFALGLEFEDGHRLAEDEAVINSDPALFSSFYNIPCKAMDLKSLNLISQFFPLMVQLYPKTFLLLSKEMDSSVSHLFLEWLRWVVHKNSQAQLSLTPRDCYLYFPGFVSQKLREKETIRYSHLRDVLHYEILSLDVGKFPSQIQRNDFHIDLNHISSFKPVLAGQIVVGKFAFYMPDIILDLKSGRLVDSYPRKRSFLAFRLA
;
A
#
# COMPACT_ATOMS: atom_id res chain seq x y z
N MET A 1 7.87 36.66 -2.29
CA MET A 1 8.94 35.63 -2.40
C MET A 1 8.54 34.62 -3.46
N LYS A 2 9.52 34.01 -4.11
CA LYS A 2 9.32 32.85 -5.00
C LYS A 2 9.56 31.57 -4.21
N ILE A 3 8.56 30.70 -4.14
CA ILE A 3 8.58 29.47 -3.36
C ILE A 3 8.42 28.28 -4.32
N VAL A 4 9.37 27.37 -4.29
CA VAL A 4 9.28 26.12 -5.06
C VAL A 4 9.06 24.95 -4.09
N LEU A 5 7.91 24.29 -4.24
CA LEU A 5 7.55 23.09 -3.49
C LEU A 5 7.92 21.86 -4.34
N VAL A 6 8.69 20.96 -3.76
CA VAL A 6 9.27 19.81 -4.47
C VAL A 6 8.75 18.51 -3.88
N PHE A 7 8.16 17.68 -4.73
CA PHE A 7 7.95 16.27 -4.45
C PHE A 7 9.11 15.49 -5.06
N PRO A 8 10.03 14.95 -4.23
CA PRO A 8 11.25 14.33 -4.72
C PRO A 8 10.97 13.07 -5.55
N PRO A 9 11.87 12.69 -6.46
CA PRO A 9 11.66 11.52 -7.29
C PRO A 9 11.74 10.24 -6.47
N PHE A 10 10.83 9.33 -6.74
CA PHE A 10 10.92 7.91 -6.43
C PHE A 10 10.19 7.12 -7.52
N PHE A 11 10.53 5.87 -7.69
CA PHE A 11 9.90 5.05 -8.71
C PHE A 11 9.64 3.64 -8.19
N LEU A 12 8.38 3.25 -8.22
CA LEU A 12 7.91 1.88 -8.02
C LEU A 12 6.93 1.59 -9.16
N GLU A 13 7.24 0.63 -10.00
CA GLU A 13 6.41 0.31 -11.18
C GLU A 13 4.98 -0.06 -10.78
N SER A 14 4.84 -0.79 -9.66
CA SER A 14 3.55 -1.23 -9.12
C SER A 14 2.71 -0.14 -8.47
N MET A 15 3.27 1.05 -8.22
CA MET A 15 2.53 2.17 -7.63
C MET A 15 2.20 3.22 -8.68
N TYR A 16 0.96 3.67 -8.69
CA TYR A 16 0.58 4.84 -9.46
C TYR A 16 0.86 6.12 -8.67
N ASN A 17 1.20 7.18 -9.38
CA ASN A 17 1.41 8.50 -8.81
C ASN A 17 0.10 9.28 -8.77
N LEU A 18 -0.16 9.95 -7.66
CA LEU A 18 -1.30 10.85 -7.45
C LEU A 18 -0.79 12.25 -7.12
N PRO A 19 -1.60 13.29 -7.35
CA PRO A 19 -1.24 14.65 -6.98
C PRO A 19 -0.78 14.73 -5.51
N PRO A 20 0.35 15.38 -5.20
CA PRO A 20 0.92 15.41 -3.86
C PRO A 20 0.14 16.34 -2.92
N LEU A 21 -0.98 15.85 -2.37
CA LEU A 21 -1.95 16.62 -1.58
C LEU A 21 -1.30 17.46 -0.47
N GLY A 22 -0.30 16.92 0.23
CA GLY A 22 0.39 17.68 1.28
C GLY A 22 1.05 18.96 0.79
N LEU A 23 1.66 18.94 -0.41
CA LEU A 23 2.24 20.13 -1.03
C LEU A 23 1.16 21.08 -1.58
N ILE A 24 0.08 20.53 -2.11
CA ILE A 24 -1.08 21.30 -2.58
C ILE A 24 -1.72 22.05 -1.40
N ASN A 25 -1.87 21.40 -0.24
CA ASN A 25 -2.35 22.04 0.98
C ASN A 25 -1.43 23.19 1.43
N LEU A 26 -0.11 23.02 1.36
CA LEU A 26 0.85 24.09 1.68
C LEU A 26 0.75 25.26 0.68
N ALA A 27 0.62 24.97 -0.61
CA ALA A 27 0.41 25.99 -1.63
C ALA A 27 -0.90 26.77 -1.38
N THR A 28 -1.97 26.03 -1.06
CA THR A 28 -3.29 26.62 -0.83
C THR A 28 -3.33 27.56 0.37
N VAL A 29 -2.67 27.22 1.48
CA VAL A 29 -2.65 28.11 2.66
C VAL A 29 -1.81 29.38 2.45
N LEU A 30 -0.93 29.40 1.46
CA LEU A 30 -0.16 30.56 1.04
C LEU A 30 -0.84 31.38 -0.08
N GLU A 31 -1.97 30.90 -0.59
CA GLU A 31 -2.71 31.59 -1.64
C GLU A 31 -3.19 32.96 -1.13
N GLY A 32 -3.06 33.98 -1.97
CA GLY A 32 -3.44 35.34 -1.58
C GLY A 32 -2.42 36.11 -0.74
N SER A 33 -1.33 35.48 -0.29
CA SER A 33 -0.26 36.14 0.48
C SER A 33 0.74 36.94 -0.38
N GLY A 34 0.55 37.01 -1.69
CA GLY A 34 1.42 37.73 -2.62
C GLY A 34 2.74 37.01 -2.95
N HIS A 35 2.84 35.72 -2.65
CA HIS A 35 3.98 34.89 -3.01
C HIS A 35 3.75 34.18 -4.37
N ASP A 36 4.83 33.99 -5.15
CA ASP A 36 4.80 33.15 -6.38
C ASP A 36 5.16 31.71 -5.98
N ILE A 37 4.17 30.80 -6.09
CA ILE A 37 4.31 29.42 -5.64
C ILE A 37 4.33 28.51 -6.84
N ARG A 38 5.34 27.63 -6.91
CA ARG A 38 5.49 26.61 -7.94
C ARG A 38 5.59 25.25 -7.31
N LEU A 39 4.89 24.27 -7.88
CA LEU A 39 4.97 22.87 -7.47
C LEU A 39 5.69 22.05 -8.57
N LEU A 40 6.73 21.34 -8.17
CA LEU A 40 7.48 20.41 -9.03
C LEU A 40 7.28 18.98 -8.53
N ASP A 41 6.57 18.17 -9.30
CA ASP A 41 6.39 16.74 -9.05
C ASP A 41 7.34 15.94 -9.93
N PHE A 42 8.45 15.49 -9.34
CA PHE A 42 9.46 14.74 -10.08
C PHE A 42 9.08 13.27 -10.31
N VAL A 43 8.16 12.72 -9.53
CA VAL A 43 7.60 11.39 -9.78
C VAL A 43 6.76 11.40 -11.05
N LEU A 44 5.90 12.40 -11.21
CA LEU A 44 5.14 12.59 -12.44
C LEU A 44 6.08 12.83 -13.62
N GLY A 45 7.15 13.61 -13.44
CA GLY A 45 8.15 13.85 -14.47
C GLY A 45 8.81 12.55 -14.99
N ILE A 46 9.08 11.58 -14.11
CA ILE A 46 9.58 10.25 -14.49
C ILE A 46 8.50 9.49 -15.27
N ARG A 47 7.26 9.45 -14.76
CA ARG A 47 6.14 8.75 -15.41
C ARG A 47 5.84 9.29 -16.81
N GLN A 48 5.94 10.58 -17.00
CA GLN A 48 5.78 11.26 -18.30
C GLN A 48 7.02 11.15 -19.19
N GLN A 49 8.12 10.54 -18.72
CA GLN A 49 9.40 10.47 -19.42
C GLN A 49 10.02 11.84 -19.72
N SER A 50 9.52 12.92 -19.10
CA SER A 50 10.12 14.26 -19.17
C SER A 50 11.38 14.38 -18.30
N LEU A 51 11.55 13.48 -17.32
CA LEU A 51 12.71 13.31 -16.48
C LEU A 51 13.21 11.88 -16.64
N LYS A 52 14.45 11.74 -17.13
CA LYS A 52 15.04 10.42 -17.38
C LYS A 52 15.66 9.86 -16.10
N MET A 53 15.33 8.61 -15.77
CA MET A 53 16.05 7.88 -14.74
C MET A 53 17.49 7.61 -15.17
N GLY A 54 18.42 7.70 -14.23
CA GLY A 54 19.85 7.47 -14.49
C GLY A 54 20.74 8.36 -13.61
N LYS A 55 22.06 8.24 -13.78
CA LYS A 55 23.08 8.91 -12.94
C LYS A 55 23.00 10.44 -12.87
N HIS A 56 22.26 11.10 -13.78
CA HIS A 56 22.11 12.56 -13.84
C HIS A 56 20.79 13.05 -13.28
N ILE A 57 19.89 12.17 -12.80
CA ILE A 57 18.54 12.54 -12.39
C ILE A 57 18.51 13.67 -11.36
N TYR A 58 19.41 13.67 -10.39
CA TYR A 58 19.44 14.70 -9.36
C TYR A 58 20.01 16.04 -9.88
N ASP A 59 20.87 16.01 -10.88
CA ASP A 59 21.34 17.22 -11.55
C ASP A 59 20.22 17.86 -12.38
N ASP A 60 19.42 17.04 -13.05
CA ASP A 60 18.27 17.48 -13.85
C ASP A 60 17.14 18.03 -12.94
N CYS A 61 16.85 17.33 -11.84
CA CYS A 61 15.91 17.84 -10.83
C CYS A 61 16.35 19.18 -10.24
N ALA A 62 17.62 19.29 -9.85
CA ALA A 62 18.17 20.53 -9.30
C ALA A 62 18.16 21.66 -10.33
N ALA A 63 18.46 21.38 -11.61
CA ALA A 63 18.39 22.37 -12.69
C ALA A 63 16.97 22.95 -12.82
N ARG A 64 15.94 22.10 -12.85
CA ARG A 64 14.53 22.57 -12.93
C ARG A 64 14.12 23.42 -11.76
N VAL A 65 14.63 23.15 -10.54
CA VAL A 65 14.38 24.00 -9.37
C VAL A 65 15.11 25.35 -9.53
N VAL A 66 16.38 25.35 -9.92
CA VAL A 66 17.20 26.54 -10.11
C VAL A 66 16.64 27.46 -11.19
N GLU A 67 16.10 26.91 -12.28
CA GLU A 67 15.44 27.68 -13.35
C GLU A 67 14.26 28.51 -12.84
N GLN A 68 13.63 28.14 -11.74
CA GLN A 68 12.55 28.93 -11.12
C GLN A 68 13.10 30.13 -10.35
N ASN A 69 14.41 30.23 -10.08
CA ASN A 69 15.04 31.24 -9.26
C ASN A 69 14.34 31.48 -7.90
N PRO A 70 14.23 30.42 -7.05
CA PRO A 70 13.48 30.47 -5.81
C PRO A 70 14.21 31.24 -4.70
N ASP A 71 13.45 31.92 -3.83
CA ASP A 71 13.91 32.39 -2.53
C ASP A 71 13.88 31.26 -1.48
N VAL A 72 12.86 30.35 -1.60
CA VAL A 72 12.67 29.20 -0.71
C VAL A 72 12.36 27.97 -1.52
N VAL A 73 13.01 26.85 -1.17
CA VAL A 73 12.70 25.51 -1.69
C VAL A 73 12.20 24.63 -0.55
N GLY A 74 10.95 24.19 -0.63
CA GLY A 74 10.33 23.28 0.33
C GLY A 74 10.24 21.86 -0.22
N PHE A 75 10.84 20.89 0.47
CA PHE A 75 10.77 19.48 0.13
C PHE A 75 9.77 18.74 1.01
N SER A 76 8.83 18.02 0.41
CA SER A 76 8.01 17.03 1.12
C SER A 76 8.72 15.68 1.10
N VAL A 77 9.24 15.24 2.26
CA VAL A 77 10.08 14.05 2.34
C VAL A 77 9.41 12.94 3.16
N GLN A 78 9.44 11.77 2.57
CA GLN A 78 9.12 10.49 3.18
C GLN A 78 10.40 9.68 3.34
N CYS A 79 10.38 8.56 4.06
CA CYS A 79 11.57 7.73 4.22
C CYS A 79 12.17 7.32 2.87
N THR A 80 11.35 6.90 1.90
CA THR A 80 11.78 6.48 0.56
C THR A 80 12.37 7.59 -0.29
N THR A 81 11.92 8.84 -0.12
CA THR A 81 12.38 9.99 -0.92
C THR A 81 13.50 10.79 -0.27
N TYR A 82 13.88 10.43 0.96
CA TYR A 82 14.84 11.21 1.75
C TYR A 82 16.24 11.29 1.10
N PRO A 83 16.85 10.18 0.61
CA PRO A 83 18.14 10.24 -0.07
C PRO A 83 18.12 11.14 -1.31
N ALA A 84 17.08 11.00 -2.14
CA ALA A 84 16.89 11.82 -3.33
C ALA A 84 16.77 13.33 -2.99
N ALA A 85 15.98 13.66 -1.99
CA ALA A 85 15.81 15.05 -1.54
C ALA A 85 17.15 15.67 -1.08
N LEU A 86 17.94 14.92 -0.32
CA LEU A 86 19.28 15.38 0.13
C LEU A 86 20.23 15.59 -1.06
N ASN A 87 20.26 14.67 -2.00
CA ASN A 87 21.12 14.76 -3.19
C ASN A 87 20.72 15.95 -4.09
N ILE A 88 19.44 16.24 -4.23
CA ILE A 88 18.93 17.40 -4.98
C ILE A 88 19.24 18.70 -4.20
N ALA A 89 18.94 18.74 -2.90
CA ALA A 89 19.17 19.92 -2.05
C ALA A 89 20.65 20.35 -2.04
N LYS A 90 21.58 19.38 -1.95
CA LYS A 90 23.03 19.62 -2.05
C LYS A 90 23.41 20.32 -3.37
N ARG A 91 22.82 19.92 -4.49
CA ARG A 91 23.07 20.50 -5.81
C ARG A 91 22.47 21.91 -5.95
N ILE A 92 21.29 22.11 -5.38
CA ILE A 92 20.65 23.44 -5.34
C ILE A 92 21.51 24.41 -4.52
N ARG A 93 21.93 24.02 -3.32
CA ARG A 93 22.81 24.85 -2.48
C ARG A 93 24.10 25.25 -3.20
N LYS A 94 24.70 24.32 -3.95
CA LYS A 94 25.92 24.60 -4.73
C LYS A 94 25.69 25.64 -5.84
N ARG A 95 24.47 25.70 -6.42
CA ARG A 95 24.14 26.60 -7.54
C ARG A 95 23.53 27.93 -7.07
N LEU A 96 22.76 27.90 -5.96
CA LEU A 96 22.08 29.04 -5.37
C LEU A 96 22.51 29.16 -3.89
N GLY A 97 23.55 29.94 -3.61
CA GLY A 97 24.14 30.04 -2.26
C GLY A 97 23.15 30.40 -1.15
N ASP A 98 22.32 31.42 -1.40
CA ASP A 98 21.49 32.05 -0.35
C ASP A 98 20.03 31.55 -0.31
N VAL A 99 19.64 30.60 -1.15
CA VAL A 99 18.29 30.02 -1.15
C VAL A 99 18.00 29.32 0.18
N LYS A 100 16.80 29.52 0.74
CA LYS A 100 16.36 28.78 1.93
C LYS A 100 15.89 27.40 1.55
N ILE A 101 16.50 26.34 2.10
CA ILE A 101 16.13 24.94 1.87
C ILE A 101 15.44 24.39 3.10
N VAL A 102 14.15 24.09 2.96
CA VAL A 102 13.26 23.65 4.03
C VAL A 102 12.79 22.22 3.75
N PHE A 103 12.98 21.32 4.72
CA PHE A 103 12.43 19.98 4.66
C PHE A 103 11.19 19.88 5.55
N GLY A 104 10.18 19.15 5.09
CA GLY A 104 8.97 18.83 5.84
C GLY A 104 8.42 17.48 5.40
N GLY A 105 7.27 17.11 5.94
CA GLY A 105 6.64 15.82 5.68
C GLY A 105 6.85 14.82 6.82
N HIS A 106 6.29 13.63 6.63
CA HIS A 106 6.11 12.69 7.74
C HIS A 106 7.43 12.27 8.41
N ASN A 107 8.45 11.95 7.63
CA ASN A 107 9.72 11.44 8.15
C ASN A 107 10.61 12.56 8.76
N ALA A 108 10.60 13.75 8.16
CA ALA A 108 11.53 14.83 8.52
C ALA A 108 11.47 15.20 10.00
N GLY A 109 10.26 15.22 10.58
CA GLY A 109 10.05 15.61 11.98
C GLY A 109 10.64 14.63 13.00
N PHE A 110 10.87 13.37 12.64
CA PHE A 110 11.47 12.37 13.54
C PHE A 110 12.99 12.38 13.53
N VAL A 111 13.59 12.95 12.49
CA VAL A 111 15.05 12.95 12.26
C VAL A 111 15.61 14.35 12.12
N ASP A 112 14.88 15.37 12.60
CA ASP A 112 15.17 16.80 12.43
C ASP A 112 16.60 17.18 12.87
N ARG A 113 16.99 16.84 14.10
CA ARG A 113 18.31 17.19 14.65
C ARG A 113 19.45 16.48 13.94
N ILE A 114 19.26 15.18 13.63
CA ILE A 114 20.30 14.37 12.95
C ILE A 114 20.52 14.91 11.54
N THR A 115 19.43 15.24 10.84
CA THR A 115 19.50 15.81 9.49
C THR A 115 20.28 17.13 9.48
N LEU A 116 19.91 18.06 10.35
CA LEU A 116 20.59 19.35 10.42
C LEU A 116 22.04 19.23 10.89
N ALA A 117 22.36 18.29 11.79
CA ALA A 117 23.73 18.05 12.23
C ALA A 117 24.65 17.55 11.13
N ARG A 118 24.11 16.77 10.17
CA ARG A 118 24.89 16.14 9.12
C ARG A 118 24.91 16.88 7.79
N PHE A 119 23.85 17.63 7.47
CA PHE A 119 23.65 18.22 6.16
C PHE A 119 23.51 19.74 6.27
N GLU A 120 24.64 20.44 6.17
CA GLU A 120 24.71 21.89 6.30
C GLU A 120 23.90 22.66 5.25
N PHE A 121 23.63 22.01 4.11
CA PHE A 121 22.84 22.58 3.03
C PHE A 121 21.33 22.59 3.28
N VAL A 122 20.86 22.00 4.38
CA VAL A 122 19.46 22.10 4.85
C VAL A 122 19.40 23.16 5.95
N ASP A 123 18.57 24.18 5.77
CA ASP A 123 18.46 25.30 6.72
C ASP A 123 17.48 25.02 7.84
N CYS A 124 16.31 24.45 7.49
CA CYS A 124 15.20 24.33 8.42
C CYS A 124 14.39 23.04 8.17
N ILE A 125 13.81 22.50 9.24
CA ILE A 125 12.87 21.38 9.18
C ILE A 125 11.55 21.78 9.83
N VAL A 126 10.47 21.66 9.08
CA VAL A 126 9.09 21.81 9.53
C VAL A 126 8.59 20.47 10.08
N ARG A 127 8.18 20.45 11.35
CA ARG A 127 7.75 19.27 12.10
C ARG A 127 6.24 19.26 12.31
N GLY A 128 5.63 18.07 12.22
CA GLY A 128 4.19 17.90 12.41
C GLY A 128 3.36 18.43 11.24
N GLU A 129 2.22 19.07 11.55
CA GLU A 129 1.34 19.66 10.54
C GLU A 129 1.99 20.92 9.94
N GLY A 130 2.15 20.88 8.61
CA GLY A 130 2.90 21.90 7.89
C GLY A 130 2.13 23.20 7.63
N GLU A 131 0.81 23.15 7.51
CA GLU A 131 -0.01 24.23 6.96
C GLU A 131 0.22 25.56 7.70
N LYS A 132 0.00 25.58 9.01
CA LYS A 132 0.21 26.79 9.82
C LYS A 132 1.70 27.09 10.06
N THR A 133 2.53 26.04 10.20
CA THR A 133 3.96 26.20 10.49
C THR A 133 4.70 26.77 9.29
N PHE A 134 4.44 26.22 8.10
CA PHE A 134 5.11 26.68 6.88
C PHE A 134 4.66 28.08 6.49
N ALA A 135 3.37 28.41 6.61
CA ALA A 135 2.87 29.77 6.36
C ALA A 135 3.54 30.80 7.28
N GLU A 136 3.61 30.54 8.59
CA GLU A 136 4.29 31.42 9.55
C GLU A 136 5.80 31.55 9.25
N LEU A 137 6.46 30.46 8.84
CA LEU A 137 7.87 30.47 8.45
C LEU A 137 8.13 31.35 7.21
N ILE A 138 7.29 31.23 6.18
CA ILE A 138 7.40 32.04 4.96
C ILE A 138 7.22 33.54 5.27
N GLU A 139 6.23 33.88 6.07
CA GLU A 139 6.02 35.27 6.52
C GLU A 139 7.21 35.79 7.36
N ALA A 140 7.80 34.95 8.20
CA ALA A 140 9.00 35.29 8.96
C ALA A 140 10.21 35.55 8.04
N TYR A 141 10.39 34.75 6.99
CA TYR A 141 11.42 35.00 5.97
C TYR A 141 11.15 36.29 5.20
N ALA A 142 9.91 36.50 4.74
CA ALA A 142 9.53 37.71 4.00
C ALA A 142 9.73 39.00 4.81
N SER A 143 9.55 38.92 6.13
CA SER A 143 9.76 40.07 7.04
C SER A 143 11.18 40.18 7.61
N GLY A 144 12.11 39.31 7.23
CA GLY A 144 13.50 39.29 7.72
C GLY A 144 13.66 38.83 9.18
N LYS A 145 12.63 38.23 9.79
CA LYS A 145 12.67 37.77 11.19
C LYS A 145 13.34 36.40 11.37
N GLY A 146 13.46 35.60 10.28
CA GLY A 146 14.03 34.26 10.32
C GLY A 146 13.18 33.24 11.08
N GLU A 147 13.80 32.15 11.49
CA GLU A 147 13.14 30.95 12.03
C GLU A 147 12.83 31.09 13.54
N MET A 148 13.46 32.05 14.24
CA MET A 148 13.35 32.20 15.68
C MET A 148 11.90 32.46 16.11
N GLY A 149 11.42 31.64 17.05
CA GLY A 149 10.06 31.77 17.61
C GLY A 149 8.96 31.10 16.79
N VAL A 150 9.20 30.65 15.54
CA VAL A 150 8.22 29.92 14.74
C VAL A 150 8.04 28.54 15.34
N LYS A 151 6.87 28.26 15.92
CA LYS A 151 6.58 26.94 16.52
C LYS A 151 6.59 25.84 15.47
N GLY A 152 7.15 24.69 15.84
CA GLY A 152 7.18 23.52 14.98
C GLY A 152 8.36 23.47 14.00
N VAL A 153 9.34 24.37 14.09
CA VAL A 153 10.55 24.33 13.29
C VAL A 153 11.78 23.91 14.09
N THR A 154 12.73 23.26 13.42
CA THR A 154 14.11 23.05 13.87
C THR A 154 15.01 23.63 12.81
N PHE A 155 16.00 24.42 13.20
CA PHE A 155 16.85 25.18 12.28
C PHE A 155 18.27 25.33 12.82
N ARG A 156 19.17 25.83 11.99
CA ARG A 156 20.55 26.14 12.35
C ARG A 156 20.71 27.63 12.55
N SER A 157 21.34 28.05 13.68
CA SER A 157 21.76 29.42 13.94
C SER A 157 23.12 29.42 14.64
N ASP A 158 24.06 30.20 14.12
CA ASP A 158 25.40 30.39 14.70
C ASP A 158 26.15 29.09 15.04
N GLY A 159 25.95 28.04 14.22
CA GLY A 159 26.55 26.72 14.40
C GLY A 159 25.73 25.78 15.31
N ASP A 160 24.77 26.27 16.04
CA ASP A 160 23.89 25.48 16.91
C ASP A 160 22.61 25.02 16.19
N ILE A 161 22.04 23.90 16.64
CA ILE A 161 20.75 23.40 16.16
C ILE A 161 19.68 23.76 17.19
N ILE A 162 18.86 24.74 16.85
CA ILE A 162 17.77 25.23 17.66
C ILE A 162 16.47 24.51 17.30
N ARG A 163 15.80 23.94 18.29
CA ARG A 163 14.50 23.29 18.14
C ARG A 163 13.44 24.10 18.88
N ASN A 164 12.66 24.87 18.14
CA ASN A 164 11.54 25.62 18.72
C ASN A 164 10.48 24.68 19.30
N PRO A 165 9.63 25.16 20.24
CA PRO A 165 8.53 24.36 20.78
C PRO A 165 7.65 23.75 19.69
N ASP A 166 7.17 22.56 19.94
CA ASP A 166 6.24 21.89 19.01
C ASP A 166 4.95 22.71 18.87
N ARG A 167 4.44 22.76 17.64
CA ARG A 167 3.12 23.37 17.41
C ARG A 167 2.02 22.41 17.90
N PRO A 168 0.98 22.92 18.56
CA PRO A 168 -0.24 22.13 18.80
C PRO A 168 -0.85 21.64 17.49
N LEU A 169 -1.45 20.47 17.52
CA LEU A 169 -2.20 19.96 16.38
C LEU A 169 -3.39 20.89 16.06
N ILE A 170 -3.73 21.00 14.79
CA ILE A 170 -4.91 21.76 14.33
C ILE A 170 -6.15 21.06 14.89
N GLY A 171 -6.85 21.73 15.81
CA GLY A 171 -8.02 21.13 16.50
C GLY A 171 -9.21 20.97 15.60
N ASP A 172 -9.54 22.03 14.86
CA ASP A 172 -10.62 22.08 13.88
C ASP A 172 -10.01 22.02 12.47
N LEU A 173 -10.18 20.85 11.80
CA LEU A 173 -9.67 20.65 10.43
C LEU A 173 -10.48 21.43 9.40
N ASP A 174 -11.77 21.70 9.65
CA ASP A 174 -12.62 22.49 8.74
C ASP A 174 -12.15 23.94 8.61
N SER A 175 -11.30 24.41 9.53
CA SER A 175 -10.66 25.73 9.45
C SER A 175 -9.61 25.84 8.32
N LEU A 176 -9.18 24.72 7.75
CA LEU A 176 -8.27 24.70 6.60
C LEU A 176 -9.02 25.05 5.30
N PRO A 177 -8.41 25.77 4.36
CA PRO A 177 -9.02 26.03 3.05
C PRO A 177 -9.24 24.73 2.26
N LEU A 178 -10.15 24.72 1.29
CA LEU A 178 -10.25 23.63 0.31
C LEU A 178 -8.98 23.57 -0.53
N PRO A 179 -8.40 22.37 -0.78
CA PRO A 179 -7.20 22.26 -1.60
C PRO A 179 -7.41 22.87 -2.99
N ASN A 180 -6.52 23.76 -3.40
CA ASN A 180 -6.52 24.35 -4.72
C ASN A 180 -5.48 23.66 -5.60
N TYR A 181 -5.94 22.89 -6.58
CA TYR A 181 -5.09 22.13 -7.49
C TYR A 181 -4.55 22.94 -8.68
N SER A 182 -4.82 24.25 -8.76
CA SER A 182 -4.36 25.10 -9.87
C SER A 182 -2.82 25.17 -9.98
N CYS A 183 -2.10 24.91 -8.87
CA CYS A 183 -0.65 24.89 -8.85
C CYS A 183 -0.04 23.53 -9.27
N ALA A 184 -0.88 22.49 -9.47
CA ALA A 184 -0.47 21.14 -9.83
C ALA A 184 -0.87 20.80 -11.27
N PRO A 185 -0.21 19.81 -11.91
CA PRO A 185 -0.69 19.22 -13.16
C PRO A 185 -2.12 18.66 -13.02
N SER A 186 -2.84 18.58 -14.15
CA SER A 186 -4.23 18.11 -14.16
C SER A 186 -4.34 16.62 -13.77
N PHE A 187 -5.48 16.21 -13.21
CA PHE A 187 -5.72 14.79 -12.88
C PHE A 187 -5.63 13.88 -14.11
N ASP A 188 -5.98 14.38 -15.29
CA ASP A 188 -5.86 13.63 -16.54
C ASP A 188 -4.38 13.39 -16.93
N GLU A 189 -3.47 14.30 -16.61
CA GLU A 189 -2.03 14.07 -16.79
C GLU A 189 -1.53 12.93 -15.89
N TYR A 190 -1.91 12.89 -14.61
CA TYR A 190 -1.60 11.77 -13.71
C TYR A 190 -2.21 10.45 -14.21
N ARG A 191 -3.48 10.48 -14.62
CA ARG A 191 -4.18 9.33 -15.17
C ARG A 191 -3.45 8.73 -16.37
N ARG A 192 -3.10 9.57 -17.35
CA ARG A 192 -2.37 9.15 -18.57
C ARG A 192 -0.96 8.64 -18.24
N ALA A 193 -0.22 9.37 -17.42
CA ALA A 193 1.15 9.00 -17.05
C ALA A 193 1.26 7.65 -16.32
N CYS A 194 0.23 7.26 -15.59
CA CYS A 194 0.16 5.98 -14.88
C CYS A 194 -0.72 4.94 -15.58
N ASN A 195 -1.21 5.22 -16.79
CA ASN A 195 -2.11 4.34 -17.54
C ASN A 195 -3.32 3.86 -16.73
N LEU A 196 -3.91 4.77 -15.95
CA LEU A 196 -5.07 4.46 -15.11
C LEU A 196 -6.36 4.52 -15.94
N PRO A 197 -7.33 3.65 -15.66
CA PRO A 197 -8.62 3.65 -16.38
C PRO A 197 -9.48 4.86 -16.05
N ARG A 198 -9.23 5.52 -14.91
CA ARG A 198 -10.01 6.67 -14.40
C ARG A 198 -9.12 7.61 -13.57
N SER A 199 -9.58 8.85 -13.38
CA SER A 199 -8.90 9.86 -12.57
C SER A 199 -9.07 9.54 -11.08
N ILE A 200 -7.97 9.18 -10.40
CA ILE A 200 -7.93 8.89 -8.98
C ILE A 200 -7.31 10.08 -8.24
N VAL A 201 -7.92 10.50 -7.13
CA VAL A 201 -7.43 11.59 -6.31
C VAL A 201 -7.44 11.21 -4.82
N ILE A 202 -6.49 11.76 -4.06
CA ILE A 202 -6.48 11.63 -2.60
C ILE A 202 -7.47 12.63 -2.02
N LEU A 203 -8.36 12.16 -1.15
CA LEU A 203 -9.30 12.98 -0.37
C LEU A 203 -9.00 12.79 1.11
N GLU A 204 -8.57 13.83 1.79
CA GLU A 204 -8.28 13.76 3.21
C GLU A 204 -9.58 13.77 4.03
N ILE A 205 -9.85 12.70 4.76
CA ILE A 205 -11.04 12.56 5.63
C ILE A 205 -10.71 12.98 7.05
N GLY A 206 -9.48 12.74 7.48
CA GLY A 206 -9.06 13.01 8.83
C GLY A 206 -7.63 12.60 9.09
N ARG A 207 -7.17 12.82 10.31
CA ARG A 207 -5.80 12.62 10.76
C ARG A 207 -5.77 11.85 12.07
N GLY A 208 -4.93 10.84 12.13
CA GLY A 208 -4.55 10.15 13.35
C GLY A 208 -5.25 8.83 13.60
N CYS A 209 -4.58 8.02 14.43
CA CYS A 209 -4.99 6.69 14.84
C CYS A 209 -4.81 6.57 16.36
N PRO A 210 -5.80 6.07 17.13
CA PRO A 210 -5.72 5.98 18.58
C PRO A 210 -4.88 4.80 19.08
N HIS A 211 -4.48 3.91 18.15
CA HIS A 211 -3.76 2.67 18.50
C HIS A 211 -2.28 2.91 18.82
N ARG A 212 -1.62 1.86 19.36
CA ARG A 212 -0.23 1.93 19.88
C ARG A 212 0.68 0.89 19.25
N CYS A 213 0.46 0.58 17.97
CA CYS A 213 1.30 -0.39 17.28
C CYS A 213 2.77 0.07 17.29
N ILE A 214 3.69 -0.81 17.76
CA ILE A 214 5.09 -0.42 18.05
C ILE A 214 5.90 -0.02 16.81
N TYR A 215 5.46 -0.42 15.62
CA TYR A 215 6.11 -0.16 14.34
C TYR A 215 5.57 1.08 13.60
N CYS A 216 4.44 1.62 14.07
CA CYS A 216 3.70 2.65 13.33
C CYS A 216 4.10 4.06 13.76
N SER A 217 4.58 4.88 12.83
CA SER A 217 4.92 6.28 13.07
C SER A 217 3.71 7.22 13.06
N GLU A 218 2.61 6.86 12.37
CA GLU A 218 1.40 7.68 12.26
C GLU A 218 0.80 8.01 13.63
N SER A 219 0.62 7.00 14.49
CA SER A 219 0.06 7.21 15.82
C SER A 219 0.91 8.15 16.69
N ILE A 220 2.23 8.19 16.44
CA ILE A 220 3.17 9.06 17.15
C ILE A 220 3.09 10.49 16.60
N MET A 221 3.11 10.65 15.29
CA MET A 221 2.99 11.96 14.62
C MET A 221 1.72 12.69 15.06
N TRP A 222 0.60 11.99 15.06
CA TRP A 222 -0.70 12.53 15.46
C TRP A 222 -0.95 12.48 16.98
N ARG A 223 0.07 12.11 17.78
CA ARG A 223 -0.05 12.04 19.27
C ARG A 223 -1.25 11.20 19.72
N ARG A 224 -1.61 10.17 18.95
CA ARG A 224 -2.77 9.28 19.17
C ARG A 224 -4.12 10.01 19.25
N LYS A 225 -4.22 11.18 18.64
CA LYS A 225 -5.47 11.95 18.55
C LYS A 225 -6.07 11.80 17.18
N THR A 226 -7.34 11.41 17.15
CA THR A 226 -8.13 11.33 15.92
C THR A 226 -8.88 12.63 15.73
N ARG A 227 -8.88 13.16 14.52
CA ARG A 227 -9.63 14.35 14.11
C ARG A 227 -10.12 14.12 12.69
N THR A 228 -11.35 14.48 12.41
CA THR A 228 -11.96 14.35 11.07
C THR A 228 -12.43 15.72 10.60
N PHE A 229 -12.41 15.91 9.30
CA PHE A 229 -13.23 16.94 8.69
C PHE A 229 -14.71 16.63 8.90
N SER A 230 -15.57 17.63 8.89
CA SER A 230 -17.02 17.40 8.89
C SER A 230 -17.45 16.69 7.60
N VAL A 231 -18.50 15.89 7.68
CA VAL A 231 -19.05 15.21 6.51
C VAL A 231 -19.46 16.21 5.44
N ASP A 232 -20.05 17.34 5.83
CA ASP A 232 -20.49 18.38 4.88
C ASP A 232 -19.30 19.00 4.13
N ARG A 233 -18.18 19.22 4.83
CA ARG A 233 -16.94 19.70 4.20
C ARG A 233 -16.39 18.67 3.20
N VAL A 234 -16.32 17.38 3.59
CA VAL A 234 -15.81 16.32 2.73
C VAL A 234 -16.66 16.16 1.48
N VAL A 235 -17.98 16.13 1.62
CA VAL A 235 -18.91 16.02 0.48
C VAL A 235 -18.78 17.24 -0.46
N LYS A 236 -18.68 18.45 0.11
CA LYS A 236 -18.43 19.67 -0.68
C LYS A 236 -17.13 19.57 -1.48
N GLU A 237 -16.07 19.04 -0.88
CA GLU A 237 -14.78 18.84 -1.55
C GLU A 237 -14.89 17.78 -2.66
N MET A 238 -15.58 16.66 -2.43
CA MET A 238 -15.83 15.64 -3.45
C MET A 238 -16.57 16.21 -4.66
N ILE A 239 -17.61 17.01 -4.43
CA ILE A 239 -18.36 17.69 -5.52
C ILE A 239 -17.42 18.63 -6.28
N HIS A 240 -16.64 19.45 -5.57
CA HIS A 240 -15.69 20.37 -6.17
C HIS A 240 -14.64 19.65 -7.02
N LEU A 241 -14.05 18.57 -6.50
CA LEU A 241 -13.04 17.80 -7.22
C LEU A 241 -13.60 17.10 -8.46
N ARG A 242 -14.84 16.59 -8.38
CA ARG A 242 -15.55 16.02 -9.52
C ARG A 242 -15.82 17.09 -10.60
N ASP A 243 -16.41 18.21 -10.21
CA ASP A 243 -16.95 19.21 -11.16
C ASP A 243 -15.86 20.10 -11.76
N ALA A 244 -14.87 20.52 -10.94
CA ALA A 244 -13.81 21.41 -11.41
C ALA A 244 -12.59 20.68 -11.98
N TYR A 245 -12.29 19.46 -11.52
CA TYR A 245 -11.06 18.75 -11.87
C TYR A 245 -11.29 17.36 -12.49
N GLY A 246 -12.54 16.90 -12.61
CA GLY A 246 -12.87 15.61 -13.25
C GLY A 246 -12.45 14.39 -12.44
N ALA A 247 -12.49 14.46 -11.11
CA ALA A 247 -12.22 13.30 -10.25
C ALA A 247 -13.31 12.23 -10.40
N GLU A 248 -12.91 10.98 -10.60
CA GLU A 248 -13.82 9.84 -10.80
C GLU A 248 -13.73 8.82 -9.66
N CYS A 249 -12.61 8.80 -8.95
CA CYS A 249 -12.32 7.87 -7.87
C CYS A 249 -11.55 8.54 -6.75
N PHE A 250 -11.87 8.20 -5.51
CA PHE A 250 -11.29 8.82 -4.32
C PHE A 250 -10.54 7.80 -3.45
N LEU A 251 -9.26 8.07 -3.19
CA LEU A 251 -8.53 7.39 -2.13
C LEU A 251 -8.71 8.18 -0.84
N LEU A 252 -9.52 7.66 0.08
CA LEU A 252 -9.80 8.32 1.35
C LEU A 252 -8.57 8.22 2.27
N ALA A 253 -7.88 9.34 2.45
CA ALA A 253 -6.72 9.42 3.31
C ALA A 253 -7.16 9.63 4.76
N TYR A 254 -7.12 8.57 5.54
CA TYR A 254 -7.32 8.54 6.98
C TYR A 254 -6.81 7.21 7.53
N ASP A 255 -6.01 7.25 8.59
CA ASP A 255 -5.34 6.07 9.16
C ASP A 255 -6.30 4.96 9.61
N GLN A 256 -7.54 5.33 9.96
CA GLN A 256 -8.58 4.38 10.31
C GLN A 256 -9.98 4.98 10.07
N PHE A 257 -10.48 4.85 8.85
CA PHE A 257 -11.74 5.46 8.43
C PHE A 257 -12.95 5.01 9.25
N THR A 258 -13.02 3.73 9.61
CA THR A 258 -14.15 3.16 10.35
C THR A 258 -14.03 3.25 11.88
N ALA A 259 -13.11 4.07 12.40
CA ALA A 259 -12.98 4.27 13.86
C ALA A 259 -14.21 4.88 14.51
N ASN A 260 -14.95 5.71 13.78
CA ASN A 260 -16.20 6.33 14.24
C ASN A 260 -17.36 5.90 13.34
N ARG A 261 -18.13 4.92 13.79
CA ARG A 261 -19.25 4.35 13.04
C ARG A 261 -20.28 5.40 12.62
N ALA A 262 -20.69 6.28 13.52
CA ALA A 262 -21.71 7.30 13.23
C ALA A 262 -21.24 8.30 12.16
N TYR A 263 -19.93 8.59 12.12
CA TYR A 263 -19.35 9.39 11.07
C TYR A 263 -19.45 8.68 9.71
N VAL A 264 -19.08 7.39 9.64
CA VAL A 264 -19.14 6.60 8.40
C VAL A 264 -20.58 6.47 7.89
N GLU A 265 -21.53 6.17 8.78
CA GLU A 265 -22.94 6.06 8.41
C GLU A 265 -23.48 7.38 7.83
N ARG A 266 -23.17 8.52 8.47
CA ARG A 266 -23.57 9.83 7.97
C ARG A 266 -22.87 10.18 6.66
N PHE A 267 -21.60 9.86 6.49
CA PHE A 267 -20.86 10.06 5.24
C PHE A 267 -21.50 9.26 4.09
N CYS A 268 -21.73 7.96 4.29
CA CYS A 268 -22.35 7.10 3.29
C CYS A 268 -23.76 7.59 2.90
N GLN A 269 -24.58 7.93 3.89
CA GLN A 269 -25.93 8.45 3.63
C GLN A 269 -25.87 9.76 2.81
N ARG A 270 -24.99 10.68 3.15
CA ARG A 270 -24.83 11.93 2.39
C ARG A 270 -24.39 11.67 0.94
N LEU A 271 -23.51 10.71 0.68
CA LEU A 271 -23.12 10.35 -0.69
C LEU A 271 -24.30 9.81 -1.49
N ILE A 272 -25.17 9.01 -0.86
CA ILE A 272 -26.38 8.47 -1.49
C ILE A 272 -27.37 9.60 -1.78
N ASP A 273 -27.65 10.45 -0.80
CA ASP A 273 -28.62 11.55 -0.91
C ASP A 273 -28.21 12.58 -2.00
N GLU A 274 -26.90 12.84 -2.15
CA GLU A 274 -26.35 13.75 -3.16
C GLU A 274 -26.12 13.06 -4.53
N GLY A 275 -26.42 11.78 -4.68
CA GLY A 275 -26.18 11.01 -5.91
C GLY A 275 -24.70 10.83 -6.25
N LEU A 276 -23.82 10.93 -5.26
CA LEU A 276 -22.36 10.75 -5.39
C LEU A 276 -21.94 9.28 -5.28
N ASN A 277 -22.85 8.39 -4.96
CA ASN A 277 -22.63 6.95 -4.81
C ASN A 277 -22.24 6.21 -6.12
N LYS A 278 -22.25 6.93 -7.25
CA LYS A 278 -21.68 6.45 -8.52
C LYS A 278 -20.17 6.66 -8.61
N LEU A 279 -19.61 7.52 -7.77
CA LEU A 279 -18.18 7.71 -7.65
C LEU A 279 -17.61 6.61 -6.77
N SER A 280 -16.47 6.08 -7.22
CA SER A 280 -15.79 5.03 -6.46
C SER A 280 -14.91 5.61 -5.38
N TRP A 281 -14.77 4.87 -4.26
CA TRP A 281 -13.79 5.24 -3.24
C TRP A 281 -13.20 4.02 -2.54
N TYR A 282 -11.98 4.22 -2.01
CA TYR A 282 -11.18 3.25 -1.27
C TYR A 282 -10.84 3.81 0.10
N CYS A 283 -10.77 2.96 1.13
CA CYS A 283 -10.37 3.39 2.47
C CYS A 283 -9.46 2.38 3.18
N ILE A 284 -8.80 2.85 4.24
CA ILE A 284 -8.04 2.03 5.17
C ILE A 284 -8.87 1.83 6.43
N SER A 285 -8.93 0.61 6.94
CA SER A 285 -9.79 0.26 8.04
C SER A 285 -9.25 -0.91 8.87
N ARG A 286 -9.97 -1.25 9.94
CA ARG A 286 -9.77 -2.45 10.74
C ARG A 286 -10.98 -3.36 10.61
N LEU A 287 -10.72 -4.67 10.60
CA LEU A 287 -11.78 -5.68 10.50
C LEU A 287 -12.76 -5.66 11.68
N ASP A 288 -12.29 -5.30 12.87
CA ASP A 288 -13.07 -5.26 14.11
C ASP A 288 -13.95 -4.01 14.26
N THR A 289 -13.93 -3.08 13.31
CA THR A 289 -14.71 -1.84 13.33
C THR A 289 -15.86 -1.82 12.31
N VAL A 290 -16.05 -2.89 11.57
CA VAL A 290 -17.13 -3.04 10.58
C VAL A 290 -17.98 -4.27 10.86
N ASP A 291 -19.20 -4.27 10.35
CA ASP A 291 -20.12 -5.42 10.33
C ASP A 291 -20.86 -5.48 8.98
N SER A 292 -21.63 -6.53 8.77
CA SER A 292 -22.34 -6.77 7.50
C SER A 292 -23.27 -5.61 7.10
N ASN A 293 -23.91 -4.93 8.08
CA ASN A 293 -24.81 -3.81 7.80
C ASN A 293 -24.03 -2.58 7.34
N LEU A 294 -22.94 -2.23 8.05
CA LEU A 294 -22.09 -1.11 7.68
C LEU A 294 -21.42 -1.34 6.32
N LEU A 295 -20.95 -2.58 6.05
CA LEU A 295 -20.37 -2.94 4.75
C LEU A 295 -21.39 -2.81 3.61
N SER A 296 -22.65 -3.19 3.83
CA SER A 296 -23.73 -2.99 2.84
C SER A 296 -23.94 -1.52 2.53
N LEU A 297 -24.05 -0.67 3.55
CA LEU A 297 -24.21 0.77 3.39
C LEU A 297 -22.98 1.41 2.69
N MET A 298 -21.78 1.02 3.07
CA MET A 298 -20.55 1.49 2.42
C MET A 298 -20.51 1.11 0.93
N ARG A 299 -20.91 -0.12 0.59
CA ARG A 299 -20.99 -0.56 -0.81
C ARG A 299 -22.00 0.24 -1.61
N GLU A 300 -23.18 0.47 -1.05
CA GLU A 300 -24.25 1.29 -1.65
C GLU A 300 -23.76 2.73 -1.90
N ALA A 301 -22.94 3.26 -0.99
CA ALA A 301 -22.34 4.58 -1.09
C ALA A 301 -21.13 4.67 -2.04
N GLY A 302 -20.74 3.58 -2.73
CA GLY A 302 -19.68 3.58 -3.73
C GLY A 302 -18.32 3.03 -3.25
N CYS A 303 -18.23 2.40 -2.06
CA CYS A 303 -17.01 1.74 -1.61
C CYS A 303 -16.67 0.56 -2.52
N GLU A 304 -15.51 0.59 -3.16
CA GLU A 304 -15.04 -0.52 -4.00
C GLU A 304 -14.00 -1.40 -3.33
N SER A 305 -13.15 -0.82 -2.48
CA SER A 305 -12.10 -1.58 -1.81
C SER A 305 -11.81 -1.03 -0.42
N MET A 306 -11.40 -1.94 0.47
CA MET A 306 -10.97 -1.61 1.82
C MET A 306 -9.65 -2.30 2.13
N CYS A 307 -8.66 -1.51 2.56
CA CYS A 307 -7.40 -2.06 3.04
C CYS A 307 -7.50 -2.37 4.54
N TYR A 308 -7.29 -3.63 4.90
CA TYR A 308 -7.27 -4.11 6.27
C TYR A 308 -5.85 -4.45 6.72
N GLY A 309 -5.36 -3.72 7.70
CA GLY A 309 -4.13 -4.10 8.40
C GLY A 309 -4.42 -5.28 9.33
N ILE A 310 -4.11 -6.49 8.91
CA ILE A 310 -4.23 -7.71 9.72
C ILE A 310 -2.94 -7.93 10.52
N ASP A 311 -1.82 -7.70 9.88
CA ASP A 311 -0.43 -7.86 10.27
C ASP A 311 -0.06 -9.31 10.57
N SER A 312 -0.71 -10.01 11.49
CA SER A 312 -0.33 -11.38 11.82
C SER A 312 -1.51 -12.30 12.14
N GLY A 313 -1.34 -13.56 11.79
CA GLY A 313 -2.17 -14.67 12.23
C GLY A 313 -1.84 -15.19 13.64
N SER A 314 -0.71 -14.79 14.22
CA SER A 314 -0.26 -15.22 15.55
C SER A 314 -0.72 -14.28 16.66
N LYS A 315 -1.33 -14.83 17.70
CA LYS A 315 -1.67 -14.06 18.92
C LYS A 315 -0.42 -13.49 19.60
N ARG A 316 0.69 -14.24 19.59
CA ARG A 316 1.95 -13.83 20.19
C ARG A 316 2.52 -12.62 19.46
N THR A 317 2.57 -12.65 18.13
CA THR A 317 3.02 -11.54 17.32
C THR A 317 2.11 -10.32 17.48
N LEU A 318 0.78 -10.50 17.43
CA LEU A 318 -0.18 -9.40 17.64
C LEU A 318 0.01 -8.75 19.03
N SER A 319 0.27 -9.54 20.08
CA SER A 319 0.58 -9.02 21.40
C SER A 319 1.90 -8.24 21.43
N PHE A 320 2.95 -8.77 20.78
CA PHE A 320 4.26 -8.13 20.67
C PHE A 320 4.17 -6.77 19.98
N ILE A 321 3.42 -6.67 18.88
CA ILE A 321 3.27 -5.42 18.14
C ILE A 321 2.20 -4.47 18.72
N HIS A 322 1.63 -4.81 19.88
CA HIS A 322 0.55 -4.06 20.54
C HIS A 322 -0.71 -3.87 19.69
N LYS A 323 -1.02 -4.84 18.84
CA LYS A 323 -2.21 -4.83 17.99
C LYS A 323 -3.27 -5.78 18.53
N LYS A 324 -4.38 -5.22 18.99
CA LYS A 324 -5.51 -5.99 19.49
C LYS A 324 -6.48 -6.26 18.34
N ILE A 325 -6.55 -7.49 17.87
CA ILE A 325 -7.53 -7.96 16.87
C ILE A 325 -8.09 -9.28 17.37
N ASP A 326 -9.41 -9.44 17.31
CA ASP A 326 -10.05 -10.71 17.56
C ASP A 326 -9.91 -11.61 16.33
N LYS A 327 -9.12 -12.67 16.45
CA LYS A 327 -8.92 -13.66 15.37
C LYS A 327 -10.21 -14.40 15.03
N GLY A 328 -11.15 -14.54 15.98
CA GLY A 328 -12.40 -15.28 15.79
C GLY A 328 -13.30 -14.68 14.72
N ILE A 329 -13.29 -13.36 14.59
CA ILE A 329 -14.14 -12.65 13.62
C ILE A 329 -13.42 -12.34 12.29
N LEU A 330 -12.08 -12.51 12.23
CA LEU A 330 -11.27 -12.01 11.14
C LEU A 330 -11.66 -12.66 9.81
N TYR A 331 -11.70 -13.98 9.76
CA TYR A 331 -12.05 -14.73 8.56
C TYR A 331 -13.48 -14.43 8.09
N GLN A 332 -14.43 -14.43 9.02
CA GLN A 332 -15.83 -14.08 8.75
C GLN A 332 -15.94 -12.67 8.15
N ARG A 333 -15.20 -11.70 8.69
CA ARG A 333 -15.28 -10.31 8.26
C ARG A 333 -14.68 -10.10 6.85
N VAL A 334 -13.62 -10.83 6.52
CA VAL A 334 -13.08 -10.85 5.15
C VAL A 334 -14.11 -11.42 4.17
N ALA A 335 -14.77 -12.53 4.55
CA ALA A 335 -15.80 -13.15 3.72
C ALA A 335 -16.99 -12.20 3.51
N GLU A 336 -17.52 -11.59 4.59
CA GLU A 336 -18.62 -10.63 4.50
C GLU A 336 -18.27 -9.42 3.62
N THR A 337 -17.03 -8.91 3.72
CA THR A 337 -16.57 -7.78 2.87
C THR A 337 -16.61 -8.17 1.39
N ALA A 338 -16.05 -9.33 1.05
CA ALA A 338 -16.04 -9.84 -0.33
C ALA A 338 -17.45 -10.15 -0.85
N GLU A 339 -18.34 -10.72 -0.02
CA GLU A 339 -19.73 -11.02 -0.35
C GLU A 339 -20.55 -9.76 -0.65
N LYS A 340 -20.27 -8.64 0.02
CA LYS A 340 -20.89 -7.35 -0.28
C LYS A 340 -20.36 -6.69 -1.55
N GLY A 341 -19.40 -7.31 -2.25
CA GLY A 341 -18.79 -6.78 -3.47
C GLY A 341 -17.78 -5.66 -3.21
N ILE A 342 -17.25 -5.57 -2.00
CA ILE A 342 -16.10 -4.73 -1.66
C ILE A 342 -14.85 -5.61 -1.73
N ILE A 343 -13.79 -5.15 -2.40
CA ILE A 343 -12.55 -5.90 -2.52
C ILE A 343 -11.68 -5.67 -1.28
N PRO A 344 -11.47 -6.69 -0.39
CA PRO A 344 -10.57 -6.51 0.73
C PRO A 344 -9.10 -6.63 0.26
N THR A 345 -8.30 -5.60 0.51
CA THR A 345 -6.84 -5.68 0.47
C THR A 345 -6.35 -6.04 1.87
N LEU A 346 -5.61 -7.14 1.98
CA LEU A 346 -5.24 -7.75 3.26
C LEU A 346 -3.74 -7.61 3.47
N SER A 347 -3.33 -6.77 4.42
CA SER A 347 -1.92 -6.54 4.72
C SER A 347 -1.47 -7.44 5.86
N PHE A 348 -0.50 -8.32 5.58
CA PHE A 348 0.20 -9.18 6.52
C PHE A 348 1.66 -8.74 6.63
N VAL A 349 2.24 -8.91 7.82
CA VAL A 349 3.65 -8.61 8.08
C VAL A 349 4.29 -9.82 8.76
N ILE A 350 5.42 -10.28 8.23
CA ILE A 350 6.20 -11.41 8.74
C ILE A 350 7.66 -10.99 8.94
N GLY A 351 8.32 -11.58 9.90
CA GLY A 351 9.73 -11.30 10.18
C GLY A 351 9.93 -10.28 11.30
N PHE A 352 8.97 -10.11 12.22
CA PHE A 352 9.24 -9.38 13.45
C PHE A 352 10.32 -10.08 14.27
N PRO A 353 11.19 -9.36 15.00
CA PRO A 353 12.39 -9.92 15.63
C PRO A 353 12.11 -11.03 16.63
N GLU A 354 10.96 -11.01 17.30
CA GLU A 354 10.59 -11.99 18.32
C GLU A 354 9.74 -13.16 17.80
N GLU A 355 9.43 -13.20 16.49
CA GLU A 355 8.64 -14.29 15.91
C GLU A 355 9.39 -15.62 15.95
N GLU A 356 8.64 -16.67 16.15
CA GLU A 356 9.04 -18.05 15.91
C GLU A 356 8.47 -18.52 14.55
N ARG A 357 8.99 -19.63 14.04
CA ARG A 357 8.53 -20.16 12.75
C ARG A 357 7.03 -20.44 12.76
N THR A 358 6.49 -20.91 13.86
CA THR A 358 5.05 -21.16 14.03
C THR A 358 4.21 -19.89 13.87
N ASP A 359 4.70 -18.73 14.30
CA ASP A 359 3.98 -17.46 14.15
C ASP A 359 3.89 -17.04 12.69
N ILE A 360 5.00 -17.20 11.95
CA ILE A 360 5.06 -16.95 10.51
C ILE A 360 4.09 -17.89 9.79
N ASP A 361 4.14 -19.20 10.11
CA ASP A 361 3.28 -20.20 9.49
C ASP A 361 1.78 -19.98 9.79
N GLU A 362 1.42 -19.53 11.00
CA GLU A 362 0.05 -19.11 11.33
C GLU A 362 -0.40 -17.93 10.45
N THR A 363 0.49 -16.97 10.23
CA THR A 363 0.21 -15.79 9.40
C THR A 363 0.03 -16.18 7.92
N LEU A 364 0.92 -17.01 7.38
CA LEU A 364 0.84 -17.48 5.99
C LEU A 364 -0.37 -18.40 5.77
N THR A 365 -0.70 -19.25 6.75
CA THR A 365 -1.90 -20.10 6.72
C THR A 365 -3.16 -19.23 6.67
N LEU A 366 -3.23 -18.18 7.49
CA LEU A 366 -4.34 -17.24 7.47
C LEU A 366 -4.45 -16.52 6.11
N ALA A 367 -3.34 -16.12 5.53
CA ALA A 367 -3.34 -15.51 4.19
C ALA A 367 -3.91 -16.48 3.13
N LEU A 368 -3.53 -17.76 3.14
CA LEU A 368 -4.12 -18.78 2.26
C LEU A 368 -5.62 -18.95 2.50
N GLN A 369 -6.06 -19.03 3.76
CA GLN A 369 -7.48 -19.14 4.11
C GLN A 369 -8.28 -17.94 3.58
N CYS A 370 -7.76 -16.73 3.70
CA CYS A 370 -8.36 -15.55 3.09
C CYS A 370 -8.38 -15.66 1.55
N GLY A 371 -7.31 -16.14 0.93
CA GLY A 371 -7.24 -16.39 -0.51
C GLY A 371 -8.31 -17.36 -1.00
N ILE A 372 -8.67 -18.37 -0.19
CA ILE A 372 -9.74 -19.34 -0.49
C ILE A 372 -11.13 -18.67 -0.60
N ILE A 373 -11.39 -17.63 0.18
CA ILE A 373 -12.62 -16.83 0.06
C ILE A 373 -12.77 -16.29 -1.36
N GLY A 374 -11.66 -15.83 -1.95
CA GLY A 374 -11.62 -15.20 -3.26
C GLY A 374 -11.92 -13.70 -3.21
N ASN A 375 -11.78 -13.04 -4.36
CA ASN A 375 -12.02 -11.60 -4.52
C ASN A 375 -11.33 -10.73 -3.46
N ASN A 376 -10.07 -11.01 -3.18
CA ASN A 376 -9.25 -10.21 -2.27
C ASN A 376 -7.82 -10.03 -2.82
N ASN A 377 -7.12 -9.03 -2.27
CA ASN A 377 -5.75 -8.71 -2.65
C ASN A 377 -4.82 -8.88 -1.44
N PRO A 378 -4.12 -10.00 -1.29
CA PRO A 378 -3.20 -10.24 -0.19
C PRO A 378 -1.87 -9.52 -0.42
N LEU A 379 -1.37 -8.87 0.62
CA LEU A 379 -0.03 -8.30 0.68
C LEU A 379 0.72 -8.95 1.85
N VAL A 380 1.90 -9.48 1.59
CA VAL A 380 2.79 -10.01 2.63
C VAL A 380 4.06 -9.17 2.61
N GLN A 381 4.40 -8.55 3.74
CA GLN A 381 5.49 -7.59 3.83
C GLN A 381 6.42 -7.94 4.98
N MET A 382 7.64 -7.41 4.95
CA MET A 382 8.55 -7.41 6.09
C MET A 382 8.40 -6.11 6.89
N PRO A 383 8.72 -6.11 8.20
CA PRO A 383 8.64 -4.92 9.02
C PRO A 383 9.56 -3.81 8.51
N THR A 384 9.01 -2.62 8.31
CA THR A 384 9.81 -1.43 8.02
C THR A 384 10.12 -0.71 9.32
N VAL A 385 11.40 -0.41 9.57
CA VAL A 385 11.85 0.26 10.79
C VAL A 385 11.81 1.77 10.59
N LEU A 386 10.71 2.38 11.01
CA LEU A 386 10.49 3.82 10.84
C LEU A 386 11.08 4.62 12.00
N PRO A 387 11.79 5.72 11.75
CA PRO A 387 12.32 6.60 12.79
C PRO A 387 11.27 7.04 13.79
N GLY A 388 11.64 7.18 15.07
CA GLY A 388 10.76 7.62 16.14
C GLY A 388 9.86 6.56 16.75
N THR A 389 9.66 5.42 16.08
CA THR A 389 8.83 4.29 16.57
C THR A 389 9.48 3.56 17.75
N GLU A 390 8.68 2.80 18.49
CA GLU A 390 9.19 1.95 19.58
C GLU A 390 10.07 0.84 19.02
N LEU A 391 9.68 0.26 17.88
CA LEU A 391 10.48 -0.76 17.17
C LEU A 391 11.86 -0.20 16.80
N HIS A 392 11.94 1.01 16.24
CA HIS A 392 13.19 1.70 15.92
C HIS A 392 14.07 1.86 17.17
N LYS A 393 13.51 2.42 18.24
CA LYS A 393 14.27 2.67 19.48
C LYS A 393 14.83 1.41 20.09
N LYS A 394 14.06 0.29 20.07
CA LYS A 394 14.45 -0.98 20.68
C LYS A 394 15.50 -1.72 19.88
N TYR A 395 15.46 -1.64 18.54
CA TYR A 395 16.27 -2.51 17.68
C TYR A 395 17.28 -1.78 16.80
N LEU A 396 17.43 -0.46 16.94
CA LEU A 396 18.36 0.33 16.14
C LEU A 396 19.77 -0.25 16.09
N ALA A 397 20.30 -0.71 17.24
CA ALA A 397 21.66 -1.25 17.33
C ALA A 397 21.83 -2.63 16.66
N THR A 398 20.74 -3.29 16.31
CA THR A 398 20.75 -4.64 15.69
C THR A 398 20.39 -4.62 14.22
N LEU A 399 20.14 -3.42 13.65
CA LEU A 399 19.79 -3.30 12.25
C LEU A 399 20.93 -3.74 11.36
N VAL A 400 20.58 -4.47 10.31
CA VAL A 400 21.50 -4.91 9.26
C VAL A 400 20.99 -4.46 7.91
N ARG A 401 21.86 -4.44 6.90
CA ARG A 401 21.46 -4.17 5.53
C ARG A 401 21.75 -5.38 4.66
N GLU A 402 20.75 -6.17 4.37
CA GLU A 402 20.90 -7.46 3.71
C GLU A 402 19.96 -7.63 2.52
N VAL A 403 18.71 -7.16 2.65
CA VAL A 403 17.70 -7.25 1.58
C VAL A 403 16.96 -5.94 1.45
N ASP A 404 16.53 -5.62 0.23
CA ASP A 404 15.67 -4.48 -0.02
C ASP A 404 14.20 -4.88 0.13
N THR A 405 13.52 -4.20 1.06
CA THR A 405 12.08 -4.38 1.26
C THR A 405 11.30 -3.40 0.40
N TYR A 406 10.01 -3.68 0.17
CA TYR A 406 9.14 -2.86 -0.67
C TYR A 406 9.20 -1.35 -0.35
N PHE A 407 9.20 -0.97 0.93
CA PHE A 407 9.27 0.43 1.35
C PHE A 407 10.69 1.01 1.34
N ALA A 408 11.70 0.20 1.09
CA ALA A 408 13.09 0.62 1.03
C ALA A 408 13.60 0.84 -0.41
N LEU A 409 12.75 0.62 -1.41
CA LEU A 409 13.17 0.63 -2.81
C LEU A 409 13.66 2.02 -3.27
N GLY A 410 12.95 3.11 -2.93
CA GLY A 410 13.35 4.45 -3.36
C GLY A 410 13.38 4.61 -4.88
N LEU A 411 14.51 5.08 -5.44
CA LEU A 411 14.77 5.09 -6.88
C LEU A 411 15.58 3.86 -7.26
N GLU A 412 14.96 2.95 -8.01
CA GLU A 412 15.60 1.81 -8.64
C GLU A 412 15.66 2.05 -10.15
N PHE A 413 16.76 1.64 -10.75
CA PHE A 413 16.96 1.69 -12.19
C PHE A 413 16.63 0.33 -12.83
N GLU A 414 16.65 0.25 -14.15
CA GLU A 414 16.33 -0.98 -14.92
C GLU A 414 17.16 -2.20 -14.51
N ASP A 415 18.36 -1.98 -13.97
CA ASP A 415 19.24 -3.02 -13.44
C ASP A 415 18.91 -3.43 -11.98
N GLY A 416 17.90 -2.82 -11.36
CA GLY A 416 17.50 -3.09 -9.98
C GLY A 416 18.43 -2.52 -8.91
N HIS A 417 19.34 -1.60 -9.28
CA HIS A 417 20.30 -0.99 -8.36
C HIS A 417 20.01 0.49 -8.13
N ARG A 418 20.29 0.97 -6.92
CA ARG A 418 20.27 2.39 -6.58
C ARG A 418 21.54 3.08 -7.07
N LEU A 419 21.47 4.41 -7.18
CA LEU A 419 22.68 5.21 -7.44
C LEU A 419 23.68 5.03 -6.29
N ALA A 420 24.97 4.98 -6.64
CA ALA A 420 26.05 4.87 -5.65
C ALA A 420 26.02 6.00 -4.61
N GLU A 421 25.56 7.20 -4.99
CA GLU A 421 25.41 8.33 -4.07
C GLU A 421 24.26 8.15 -3.08
N ASP A 422 23.15 7.48 -3.46
CA ASP A 422 22.09 7.12 -2.52
C ASP A 422 22.56 6.06 -1.54
N GLU A 423 23.27 5.05 -2.04
CA GLU A 423 23.88 4.02 -1.21
C GLU A 423 24.86 4.62 -0.19
N ALA A 424 25.70 5.57 -0.62
CA ALA A 424 26.62 6.26 0.28
C ALA A 424 25.89 7.06 1.38
N VAL A 425 24.81 7.76 1.02
CA VAL A 425 23.99 8.52 1.96
C VAL A 425 23.28 7.58 2.95
N ILE A 426 22.62 6.52 2.45
CA ILE A 426 21.89 5.54 3.27
C ILE A 426 22.85 4.83 4.25
N ASN A 427 24.03 4.42 3.78
CA ASN A 427 25.02 3.72 4.60
C ASN A 427 25.71 4.64 5.63
N SER A 428 25.59 5.96 5.48
CA SER A 428 26.24 6.91 6.38
C SER A 428 25.63 6.95 7.79
N ASP A 429 24.33 6.64 7.94
CA ASP A 429 23.63 6.71 9.21
C ASP A 429 22.37 5.81 9.30
N PRO A 430 22.48 4.64 9.95
CA PRO A 430 21.33 3.77 10.15
C PRO A 430 20.17 4.40 10.95
N ALA A 431 20.46 5.38 11.82
CA ALA A 431 19.41 6.03 12.60
C ALA A 431 18.55 6.97 11.76
N LEU A 432 19.16 7.60 10.75
CA LEU A 432 18.47 8.49 9.82
C LEU A 432 17.73 7.71 8.74
N PHE A 433 18.33 6.61 8.26
CA PHE A 433 17.84 5.82 7.14
C PHE A 433 17.36 4.42 7.53
N SER A 434 16.89 4.26 8.77
CA SER A 434 16.50 2.95 9.34
C SER A 434 15.47 2.19 8.49
N SER A 435 14.64 2.88 7.70
CA SER A 435 13.68 2.26 6.78
C SER A 435 14.32 1.48 5.62
N PHE A 436 15.60 1.72 5.33
CA PHE A 436 16.39 0.99 4.34
C PHE A 436 17.16 -0.20 4.95
N TYR A 437 17.04 -0.40 6.25
CA TYR A 437 17.67 -1.48 6.99
C TYR A 437 16.64 -2.54 7.40
N ASN A 438 17.14 -3.73 7.64
CA ASN A 438 16.33 -4.86 8.08
C ASN A 438 16.55 -5.11 9.57
N ILE A 439 15.50 -5.60 10.21
CA ILE A 439 15.57 -6.10 11.56
C ILE A 439 15.71 -7.63 11.52
N PRO A 440 16.77 -8.23 12.11
CA PRO A 440 16.91 -9.67 12.12
C PRO A 440 15.74 -10.36 12.84
N CYS A 441 15.27 -11.46 12.29
CA CYS A 441 14.23 -12.29 12.85
C CYS A 441 14.83 -13.60 13.41
N LYS A 442 14.39 -14.03 14.59
CA LYS A 442 14.86 -15.29 15.19
C LYS A 442 14.42 -16.53 14.42
N ALA A 443 13.26 -16.44 13.79
CA ALA A 443 12.61 -17.58 13.14
C ALA A 443 13.23 -17.98 11.80
N MET A 444 13.72 -17.00 11.03
CA MET A 444 14.09 -17.20 9.65
C MET A 444 15.08 -16.13 9.18
N ASP A 445 15.98 -16.49 8.28
CA ASP A 445 16.89 -15.53 7.66
C ASP A 445 16.14 -14.53 6.75
N LEU A 446 16.74 -13.36 6.58
CA LEU A 446 16.13 -12.24 5.87
C LEU A 446 15.88 -12.52 4.39
N LYS A 447 16.74 -13.31 3.75
CA LYS A 447 16.57 -13.69 2.34
C LYS A 447 15.36 -14.57 2.14
N SER A 448 15.17 -15.57 3.01
CA SER A 448 13.98 -16.43 3.00
C SER A 448 12.69 -15.63 3.27
N LEU A 449 12.71 -14.70 4.24
CA LEU A 449 11.58 -13.80 4.51
C LEU A 449 11.27 -12.91 3.30
N ASN A 450 12.27 -12.36 2.65
CA ASN A 450 12.10 -11.53 1.47
C ASN A 450 11.50 -12.31 0.28
N LEU A 451 11.97 -13.54 0.04
CA LEU A 451 11.39 -14.42 -0.98
C LEU A 451 9.90 -14.72 -0.70
N ILE A 452 9.55 -14.99 0.56
CA ILE A 452 8.14 -15.19 0.95
C ILE A 452 7.36 -13.88 0.73
N SER A 453 7.86 -12.75 1.19
CA SER A 453 7.21 -11.45 1.00
C SER A 453 6.91 -11.14 -0.47
N GLN A 454 7.87 -11.38 -1.36
CA GLN A 454 7.74 -11.06 -2.78
C GLN A 454 6.82 -12.03 -3.53
N PHE A 455 6.90 -13.33 -3.26
CA PHE A 455 6.29 -14.33 -4.14
C PHE A 455 5.12 -15.11 -3.53
N PHE A 456 4.98 -15.15 -2.21
CA PHE A 456 3.87 -15.86 -1.58
C PHE A 456 2.48 -15.27 -1.91
N PRO A 457 2.31 -13.95 -2.07
CA PRO A 457 1.05 -13.38 -2.53
C PRO A 457 0.53 -13.98 -3.84
N LEU A 458 1.42 -14.33 -4.78
CA LEU A 458 1.04 -15.01 -6.02
C LEU A 458 0.39 -16.38 -5.76
N MET A 459 0.94 -17.13 -4.79
CA MET A 459 0.37 -18.43 -4.41
C MET A 459 -1.00 -18.28 -3.77
N VAL A 460 -1.17 -17.25 -2.92
CA VAL A 460 -2.46 -16.94 -2.28
C VAL A 460 -3.52 -16.55 -3.32
N GLN A 461 -3.13 -15.90 -4.41
CA GLN A 461 -4.04 -15.52 -5.49
C GLN A 461 -4.37 -16.68 -6.44
N LEU A 462 -3.40 -17.53 -6.74
CA LEU A 462 -3.53 -18.53 -7.83
C LEU A 462 -3.96 -19.90 -7.32
N TYR A 463 -3.36 -20.40 -6.24
CA TYR A 463 -3.53 -21.79 -5.78
C TYR A 463 -3.74 -21.92 -4.27
N PRO A 464 -4.55 -21.07 -3.62
CA PRO A 464 -4.65 -21.07 -2.15
C PRO A 464 -5.22 -22.38 -1.60
N LYS A 465 -6.20 -22.99 -2.30
CA LYS A 465 -6.86 -24.23 -1.86
C LYS A 465 -5.92 -25.42 -1.96
N THR A 466 -5.30 -25.58 -3.14
CA THR A 466 -4.35 -26.68 -3.39
C THR A 466 -3.14 -26.56 -2.48
N PHE A 467 -2.59 -25.34 -2.28
CA PHE A 467 -1.42 -25.15 -1.45
C PHE A 467 -1.69 -25.48 0.01
N LEU A 468 -2.84 -25.05 0.54
CA LEU A 468 -3.25 -25.37 1.91
C LEU A 468 -3.43 -26.88 2.11
N LEU A 469 -4.13 -27.55 1.20
CA LEU A 469 -4.31 -29.01 1.25
C LEU A 469 -2.98 -29.75 1.13
N LEU A 470 -2.10 -29.32 0.20
CA LEU A 470 -0.79 -29.94 0.02
C LEU A 470 0.08 -29.80 1.27
N SER A 471 0.07 -28.65 1.94
CA SER A 471 0.82 -28.47 3.20
C SER A 471 0.36 -29.46 4.27
N LYS A 472 -0.95 -29.72 4.36
CA LYS A 472 -1.52 -30.70 5.29
C LYS A 472 -1.26 -32.15 4.86
N GLU A 473 -1.31 -32.44 3.56
CA GLU A 473 -0.98 -33.75 3.00
C GLU A 473 0.47 -34.15 3.29
N MET A 474 1.38 -33.18 3.15
CA MET A 474 2.81 -33.39 3.35
C MET A 474 3.27 -33.25 4.81
N ASP A 475 2.36 -32.97 5.75
CA ASP A 475 2.67 -32.61 7.14
C ASP A 475 3.79 -31.57 7.24
N SER A 476 3.79 -30.62 6.29
CA SER A 476 4.80 -29.59 6.16
C SER A 476 4.23 -28.23 6.53
N SER A 477 5.04 -27.40 7.18
CA SER A 477 4.65 -26.01 7.42
C SER A 477 4.55 -25.24 6.10
N VAL A 478 3.68 -24.23 6.07
CA VAL A 478 3.41 -23.42 4.87
C VAL A 478 4.68 -22.75 4.37
N SER A 479 5.47 -22.14 5.27
CA SER A 479 6.73 -21.48 4.91
C SER A 479 7.76 -22.46 4.33
N HIS A 480 7.88 -23.66 4.94
CA HIS A 480 8.83 -24.66 4.48
C HIS A 480 8.46 -25.19 3.08
N LEU A 481 7.21 -25.56 2.89
CA LEU A 481 6.71 -26.08 1.60
C LEU A 481 6.85 -25.00 0.51
N PHE A 482 6.60 -23.73 0.83
CA PHE A 482 6.75 -22.64 -0.11
C PHE A 482 8.20 -22.43 -0.55
N LEU A 483 9.14 -22.40 0.39
CA LEU A 483 10.57 -22.28 0.08
C LEU A 483 11.10 -23.52 -0.67
N GLU A 484 10.56 -24.71 -0.39
CA GLU A 484 10.86 -25.92 -1.14
C GLU A 484 10.38 -25.80 -2.59
N TRP A 485 9.16 -25.31 -2.79
CA TRP A 485 8.64 -25.05 -4.14
C TRP A 485 9.48 -24.03 -4.90
N LEU A 486 9.89 -22.93 -4.29
CA LEU A 486 10.77 -21.95 -4.93
C LEU A 486 12.10 -22.58 -5.37
N ARG A 487 12.74 -23.38 -4.51
CA ARG A 487 13.97 -24.12 -4.87
C ARG A 487 13.74 -25.07 -6.04
N TRP A 488 12.59 -25.74 -6.07
CA TRP A 488 12.20 -26.63 -7.15
C TRP A 488 12.05 -25.86 -8.48
N VAL A 489 11.43 -24.70 -8.48
CA VAL A 489 11.29 -23.84 -9.69
C VAL A 489 12.65 -23.39 -10.21
N VAL A 490 13.53 -22.89 -9.32
CA VAL A 490 14.90 -22.48 -9.69
C VAL A 490 15.65 -23.63 -10.36
N HIS A 491 15.57 -24.83 -9.78
CA HIS A 491 16.24 -26.02 -10.36
C HIS A 491 15.68 -26.38 -11.74
N LYS A 492 14.37 -26.22 -11.97
CA LYS A 492 13.73 -26.50 -13.26
C LYS A 492 14.07 -25.48 -14.36
N ASN A 493 14.23 -24.22 -13.99
CA ASN A 493 14.41 -23.13 -14.96
C ASN A 493 15.86 -22.84 -15.30
N SER A 494 16.83 -23.44 -14.60
CA SER A 494 18.28 -23.17 -14.77
C SER A 494 18.64 -21.67 -14.75
N GLN A 495 17.82 -20.86 -14.08
CA GLN A 495 18.02 -19.41 -13.98
C GLN A 495 18.92 -19.05 -12.78
N ALA A 496 19.89 -18.17 -13.01
CA ALA A 496 20.79 -17.69 -11.97
C ALA A 496 20.08 -16.76 -10.96
N GLN A 497 18.97 -16.13 -11.35
CA GLN A 497 18.21 -15.21 -10.54
C GLN A 497 16.72 -15.57 -10.57
N LEU A 498 16.07 -15.67 -9.40
CA LEU A 498 14.66 -16.00 -9.30
C LEU A 498 13.80 -14.78 -9.67
N SER A 499 13.23 -14.82 -10.86
CA SER A 499 12.15 -13.92 -11.27
C SER A 499 10.90 -14.76 -11.48
N LEU A 500 9.91 -14.63 -10.58
CA LEU A 500 8.70 -15.43 -10.62
C LEU A 500 7.51 -14.57 -11.03
N THR A 501 6.88 -14.95 -12.12
CA THR A 501 5.67 -14.30 -12.63
C THR A 501 4.42 -15.14 -12.31
N PRO A 502 3.20 -14.57 -12.38
CA PRO A 502 1.97 -15.35 -12.29
C PRO A 502 1.94 -16.50 -13.31
N ARG A 503 2.52 -16.30 -14.52
CA ARG A 503 2.64 -17.31 -15.55
C ARG A 503 3.53 -18.48 -15.12
N ASP A 504 4.65 -18.19 -14.46
CA ASP A 504 5.55 -19.25 -13.97
C ASP A 504 4.88 -20.07 -12.87
N CYS A 505 4.18 -19.43 -11.95
CA CYS A 505 3.39 -20.13 -10.93
C CYS A 505 2.35 -21.06 -11.58
N TYR A 506 1.62 -20.55 -12.57
CA TYR A 506 0.62 -21.33 -13.30
C TYR A 506 1.23 -22.53 -14.01
N LEU A 507 2.36 -22.39 -14.67
CA LEU A 507 2.99 -23.46 -15.46
C LEU A 507 3.68 -24.52 -14.58
N TYR A 508 4.33 -24.12 -13.50
CA TYR A 508 5.22 -25.00 -12.74
C TYR A 508 4.57 -25.61 -11.51
N PHE A 509 3.64 -24.91 -10.85
CA PHE A 509 3.06 -25.42 -9.60
C PHE A 509 2.33 -26.78 -9.75
N PRO A 510 1.55 -27.05 -10.80
CA PRO A 510 0.94 -28.38 -11.01
C PRO A 510 1.94 -29.51 -11.10
N GLY A 511 3.11 -29.26 -11.70
CA GLY A 511 4.22 -30.22 -11.79
C GLY A 511 4.82 -30.55 -10.43
N PHE A 512 5.02 -29.53 -9.59
CA PHE A 512 5.48 -29.69 -8.20
C PHE A 512 4.49 -30.52 -7.37
N VAL A 513 3.20 -30.17 -7.40
CA VAL A 513 2.14 -30.93 -6.71
C VAL A 513 2.15 -32.41 -7.14
N SER A 514 2.24 -32.64 -8.46
CA SER A 514 2.27 -34.00 -9.00
C SER A 514 3.49 -34.80 -8.54
N GLN A 515 4.65 -34.14 -8.41
CA GLN A 515 5.85 -34.77 -7.85
C GLN A 515 5.65 -35.11 -6.39
N LYS A 516 5.18 -34.16 -5.57
CA LYS A 516 4.96 -34.36 -4.14
C LYS A 516 3.98 -35.50 -3.85
N LEU A 517 2.91 -35.60 -4.61
CA LEU A 517 1.95 -36.70 -4.44
C LEU A 517 2.51 -38.07 -4.83
N ARG A 518 3.54 -38.14 -5.68
CA ARG A 518 4.25 -39.39 -5.98
C ARG A 518 5.20 -39.86 -4.89
N GLU A 519 5.63 -38.93 -4.02
CA GLU A 519 6.48 -39.23 -2.86
C GLU A 519 5.71 -39.91 -1.71
N LYS A 520 4.36 -39.97 -1.78
CA LYS A 520 3.48 -40.57 -0.77
C LYS A 520 2.93 -41.90 -1.24
N GLU A 521 3.03 -42.93 -0.41
CA GLU A 521 2.39 -44.24 -0.64
C GLU A 521 0.87 -44.16 -0.53
N THR A 522 0.39 -43.39 0.44
CA THR A 522 -1.04 -43.17 0.70
C THR A 522 -1.35 -41.68 0.73
N ILE A 523 -2.38 -41.25 0.02
CA ILE A 523 -2.84 -39.88 -0.04
C ILE A 523 -4.06 -39.73 0.87
N ARG A 524 -3.94 -38.90 1.91
CA ARG A 524 -5.01 -38.58 2.86
C ARG A 524 -6.13 -37.78 2.19
N TYR A 525 -5.77 -36.70 1.50
CA TYR A 525 -6.73 -35.85 0.79
C TYR A 525 -6.90 -36.31 -0.67
N SER A 526 -7.64 -37.40 -0.89
CA SER A 526 -7.83 -38.00 -2.22
C SER A 526 -8.41 -37.04 -3.26
N HIS A 527 -9.10 -35.98 -2.82
CA HIS A 527 -9.69 -34.92 -3.65
C HIS A 527 -8.71 -33.80 -4.04
N LEU A 528 -7.48 -33.82 -3.54
CA LEU A 528 -6.49 -32.74 -3.79
C LEU A 528 -6.23 -32.54 -5.29
N ARG A 529 -6.19 -33.60 -6.08
CA ARG A 529 -6.02 -33.52 -7.54
C ARG A 529 -7.19 -32.83 -8.24
N ASP A 530 -8.41 -33.06 -7.75
CA ASP A 530 -9.62 -32.41 -8.26
C ASP A 530 -9.62 -30.92 -7.90
N VAL A 531 -9.17 -30.57 -6.69
CA VAL A 531 -9.02 -29.16 -6.26
C VAL A 531 -7.99 -28.43 -7.11
N LEU A 532 -6.83 -29.04 -7.40
CA LEU A 532 -5.83 -28.48 -8.31
C LEU A 532 -6.42 -28.25 -9.70
N HIS A 533 -7.13 -29.26 -10.25
CA HIS A 533 -7.77 -29.15 -11.55
C HIS A 533 -8.84 -28.04 -11.59
N TYR A 534 -9.61 -27.90 -10.50
CA TYR A 534 -10.57 -26.79 -10.35
C TYR A 534 -9.88 -25.41 -10.40
N GLU A 535 -8.76 -25.22 -9.68
CA GLU A 535 -8.03 -23.94 -9.68
C GLU A 535 -7.41 -23.67 -11.06
N ILE A 536 -6.84 -24.66 -11.73
CA ILE A 536 -6.33 -24.52 -13.10
C ILE A 536 -7.43 -24.05 -14.06
N LEU A 537 -8.60 -24.71 -14.05
CA LEU A 537 -9.70 -24.33 -14.93
C LEU A 537 -10.23 -22.91 -14.61
N SER A 538 -10.29 -22.54 -13.33
CA SER A 538 -10.68 -21.19 -12.91
C SER A 538 -9.71 -20.13 -13.45
N LEU A 539 -8.41 -20.43 -13.48
CA LEU A 539 -7.36 -19.55 -14.01
C LEU A 539 -7.37 -19.51 -15.55
N ASP A 540 -7.65 -20.62 -16.22
CA ASP A 540 -7.72 -20.69 -17.69
C ASP A 540 -8.83 -19.84 -18.26
N VAL A 541 -10.00 -19.85 -17.61
CA VAL A 541 -11.15 -19.04 -18.03
C VAL A 541 -10.83 -17.53 -17.88
N GLY A 542 -10.07 -17.13 -16.86
CA GLY A 542 -9.63 -15.75 -16.70
C GLY A 542 -8.69 -15.20 -17.76
N LYS A 543 -8.15 -16.04 -18.66
CA LYS A 543 -7.24 -15.64 -19.75
C LYS A 543 -7.95 -15.26 -21.06
N PHE A 544 -9.24 -15.57 -21.21
CA PHE A 544 -9.96 -15.27 -22.43
C PHE A 544 -10.60 -13.88 -22.37
N PRO A 545 -10.27 -12.96 -23.30
CA PRO A 545 -10.88 -11.62 -23.31
C PRO A 545 -12.38 -11.71 -23.56
N SER A 546 -13.15 -10.91 -22.81
CA SER A 546 -14.61 -10.83 -22.92
C SER A 546 -15.05 -10.17 -24.23
N GLN A 547 -15.16 -10.94 -25.30
CA GLN A 547 -15.95 -10.57 -26.49
C GLN A 547 -17.28 -11.35 -26.45
N ILE A 548 -18.12 -11.06 -25.47
CA ILE A 548 -19.50 -11.58 -25.49
C ILE A 548 -20.42 -10.47 -25.98
N GLN A 549 -20.93 -10.61 -27.19
CA GLN A 549 -22.17 -9.95 -27.54
C GLN A 549 -23.28 -10.55 -26.65
N ARG A 550 -23.90 -9.73 -25.80
CA ARG A 550 -25.13 -10.09 -25.12
C ARG A 550 -26.24 -10.24 -26.17
N ASN A 551 -26.49 -11.44 -26.59
CA ASN A 551 -27.74 -11.77 -27.27
C ASN A 551 -28.76 -12.07 -26.17
N ASP A 552 -29.73 -11.20 -25.98
CA ASP A 552 -30.89 -11.45 -25.12
C ASP A 552 -31.73 -12.55 -25.79
N PHE A 553 -31.64 -13.77 -25.31
CA PHE A 553 -32.50 -14.86 -25.72
C PHE A 553 -33.76 -14.85 -24.85
N HIS A 554 -34.90 -14.56 -25.43
CA HIS A 554 -36.18 -14.88 -24.82
C HIS A 554 -36.43 -16.41 -24.94
N ILE A 555 -36.36 -17.10 -23.81
CA ILE A 555 -36.72 -18.53 -23.75
C ILE A 555 -38.22 -18.63 -23.49
N ASP A 556 -38.97 -19.21 -24.44
CA ASP A 556 -40.35 -19.59 -24.21
C ASP A 556 -40.39 -20.79 -23.25
N LEU A 557 -40.85 -20.54 -22.02
CA LEU A 557 -40.92 -21.53 -20.96
C LEU A 557 -41.84 -22.71 -21.28
N ASN A 558 -42.74 -22.58 -22.26
CA ASN A 558 -43.65 -23.65 -22.69
C ASN A 558 -42.93 -24.71 -23.53
N HIS A 559 -41.73 -24.45 -24.04
CA HIS A 559 -40.94 -25.35 -24.85
C HIS A 559 -39.61 -25.80 -24.22
N ILE A 560 -39.48 -25.61 -22.91
CA ILE A 560 -38.22 -25.84 -22.17
C ILE A 560 -37.74 -27.33 -22.27
N SER A 561 -38.67 -28.28 -22.41
CA SER A 561 -38.36 -29.72 -22.54
C SER A 561 -37.72 -30.13 -23.87
N SER A 562 -37.85 -29.27 -24.89
CA SER A 562 -37.24 -29.49 -26.21
C SER A 562 -35.93 -28.75 -26.41
N PHE A 563 -35.52 -27.92 -25.42
CA PHE A 563 -34.30 -27.12 -25.50
C PHE A 563 -33.06 -27.96 -25.26
N LYS A 564 -32.19 -28.04 -26.26
CA LYS A 564 -30.84 -28.59 -26.11
C LYS A 564 -29.87 -27.44 -25.88
N PRO A 565 -29.40 -27.25 -24.64
CA PRO A 565 -28.44 -26.16 -24.36
C PRO A 565 -27.14 -26.43 -25.15
N VAL A 566 -26.73 -25.46 -25.94
CA VAL A 566 -25.43 -25.46 -26.62
C VAL A 566 -24.51 -24.58 -25.77
N LEU A 567 -23.38 -25.14 -25.35
CA LEU A 567 -22.37 -24.39 -24.65
C LEU A 567 -21.80 -23.31 -25.57
N ALA A 568 -21.81 -22.04 -25.11
CA ALA A 568 -21.11 -20.97 -25.82
C ALA A 568 -19.60 -21.29 -25.85
N GLY A 569 -18.91 -20.96 -26.93
CA GLY A 569 -17.50 -21.31 -27.15
C GLY A 569 -16.48 -20.77 -26.12
N GLN A 570 -16.97 -20.07 -25.09
CA GLN A 570 -16.17 -19.49 -23.98
C GLN A 570 -16.42 -20.20 -22.65
N ILE A 571 -17.10 -21.35 -22.65
CA ILE A 571 -17.35 -22.15 -21.45
C ILE A 571 -16.45 -23.37 -21.48
N VAL A 572 -15.67 -23.56 -20.42
CA VAL A 572 -14.87 -24.77 -20.20
C VAL A 572 -15.60 -25.64 -19.18
N VAL A 573 -15.81 -26.94 -19.51
CA VAL A 573 -16.44 -27.89 -18.60
C VAL A 573 -15.38 -28.74 -17.94
N GLY A 574 -15.24 -28.64 -16.64
CA GLY A 574 -14.41 -29.49 -15.79
C GLY A 574 -15.17 -30.75 -15.36
N LYS A 575 -14.53 -31.94 -15.45
CA LYS A 575 -15.02 -33.20 -14.92
C LYS A 575 -14.20 -33.59 -13.69
N PHE A 576 -14.88 -33.88 -12.61
CA PHE A 576 -14.28 -34.18 -11.30
C PHE A 576 -14.76 -35.55 -10.79
N ALA A 577 -13.90 -36.24 -10.05
CA ALA A 577 -14.23 -37.50 -9.40
C ALA A 577 -15.09 -37.33 -8.15
N PHE A 578 -15.03 -36.13 -7.56
CA PHE A 578 -15.74 -35.74 -6.34
C PHE A 578 -16.77 -34.65 -6.61
N TYR A 579 -17.70 -34.42 -5.67
CA TYR A 579 -18.67 -33.34 -5.75
C TYR A 579 -18.03 -32.01 -5.30
N MET A 580 -17.47 -31.29 -6.25
CA MET A 580 -16.68 -30.07 -6.01
C MET A 580 -17.41 -28.97 -5.25
N PRO A 581 -18.73 -28.72 -5.41
CA PRO A 581 -19.41 -27.67 -4.63
C PRO A 581 -19.26 -27.84 -3.12
N ASP A 582 -19.42 -29.06 -2.58
CA ASP A 582 -19.26 -29.31 -1.14
C ASP A 582 -17.82 -29.09 -0.68
N ILE A 583 -16.85 -29.56 -1.46
CA ILE A 583 -15.42 -29.39 -1.17
C ILE A 583 -15.07 -27.89 -1.11
N ILE A 584 -15.51 -27.12 -2.10
CA ILE A 584 -15.25 -25.68 -2.15
C ILE A 584 -15.94 -24.94 -0.99
N LEU A 585 -17.18 -25.35 -0.65
CA LEU A 585 -17.90 -24.76 0.49
C LEU A 585 -17.18 -25.05 1.82
N ASP A 586 -16.73 -26.29 2.02
CA ASP A 586 -15.99 -26.67 3.22
C ASP A 586 -14.66 -25.90 3.33
N LEU A 587 -13.89 -25.81 2.26
CA LEU A 587 -12.66 -25.02 2.23
C LEU A 587 -12.92 -23.54 2.50
N LYS A 588 -13.97 -22.96 1.91
CA LYS A 588 -14.39 -21.58 2.18
C LYS A 588 -14.89 -21.35 3.60
N SER A 589 -15.39 -22.37 4.28
CA SER A 589 -15.76 -22.30 5.69
C SER A 589 -14.63 -22.63 6.66
N GLY A 590 -13.41 -22.84 6.15
CA GLY A 590 -12.23 -23.20 6.93
C GLY A 590 -12.19 -24.66 7.36
N ARG A 591 -13.09 -25.51 6.85
CA ARG A 591 -13.13 -26.95 7.18
C ARG A 591 -12.24 -27.72 6.23
N LEU A 592 -11.35 -28.53 6.81
CA LEU A 592 -10.51 -29.50 6.08
C LEU A 592 -11.06 -30.90 6.35
N VAL A 593 -11.65 -31.50 5.34
CA VAL A 593 -12.24 -32.86 5.41
C VAL A 593 -11.26 -33.82 4.77
N ASP A 594 -10.88 -34.89 5.48
CA ASP A 594 -9.89 -35.85 5.01
C ASP A 594 -10.33 -36.61 3.77
N SER A 595 -11.60 -37.00 3.70
CA SER A 595 -12.12 -37.74 2.56
C SER A 595 -13.57 -37.37 2.27
N TYR A 596 -13.92 -37.39 0.99
CA TYR A 596 -15.28 -37.24 0.49
C TYR A 596 -15.72 -38.51 -0.22
N PRO A 597 -17.03 -38.81 -0.25
CA PRO A 597 -17.53 -39.90 -1.09
C PRO A 597 -17.29 -39.59 -2.57
N ARG A 598 -16.91 -40.61 -3.35
CA ARG A 598 -16.75 -40.42 -4.78
C ARG A 598 -18.12 -40.19 -5.43
N LYS A 599 -18.32 -38.95 -5.86
CA LYS A 599 -19.52 -38.51 -6.59
C LYS A 599 -19.07 -37.60 -7.73
N ARG A 600 -19.15 -38.09 -8.96
CA ARG A 600 -18.76 -37.30 -10.13
C ARG A 600 -19.53 -35.99 -10.19
N SER A 601 -18.84 -34.89 -10.48
CA SER A 601 -19.45 -33.61 -10.78
C SER A 601 -18.87 -33.01 -12.06
N PHE A 602 -19.67 -32.15 -12.69
CA PHE A 602 -19.28 -31.37 -13.85
C PHE A 602 -19.54 -29.91 -13.55
N LEU A 603 -18.55 -29.07 -13.70
CA LEU A 603 -18.69 -27.65 -13.48
C LEU A 603 -18.36 -26.91 -14.78
N ALA A 604 -19.20 -25.94 -15.11
CA ALA A 604 -18.97 -25.03 -16.22
C ALA A 604 -18.27 -23.76 -15.69
N PHE A 605 -17.15 -23.43 -16.28
CA PHE A 605 -16.37 -22.23 -15.98
C PHE A 605 -16.62 -21.22 -17.09
N ARG A 606 -17.03 -20.02 -16.71
CA ARG A 606 -17.30 -18.92 -17.62
C ARG A 606 -16.59 -17.66 -17.10
N LEU A 607 -16.06 -16.85 -18.02
CA LEU A 607 -15.62 -15.49 -17.72
C LEU A 607 -16.82 -14.67 -17.18
N ALA A 608 -16.57 -13.97 -16.06
CA ALA A 608 -17.54 -13.05 -15.46
C ALA A 608 -17.65 -11.74 -16.26
#